data_16f811b04231e5fcc7e2af72a032c39b
#
_entry.id   16f811b04231e5fcc7e2af72a032c39b
#
_cell.length_a   1.000
_cell.length_b   1.000
_cell.length_c   1.000
_cell.angle_alpha   90.00
_cell.angle_beta   90.00
_cell.angle_gamma   90.00
#
_symmetry.space_group_name_H-M   'P 1'
#
loop_
_entity.id
_entity.type
_entity.pdbx_description
1 polymer ?
#
loop_
_entity_poly.entity_id
_entity_poly.type
_entity_poly.pdbx_seq_one_letter_code
_entity_poly.pdbx_strand_id
1 'polypeptide(L)'
;MLNVPQSANINDLPLERGPTIGSERKRTAIIIGAGVVGMATAYALAQRDIRVTVIEGQGSPGLGASFANGAQLSYAYTDALASPAFLKQAAKIVLGLDPAILVRPTIDPGHLSWFLNFLRNTTSTKYLEKTLAGLCLGFESRIEMERLVAAHRLEFGRKATGKLHIHSNEKSFASARKLVEAKRSLGAIQHILNRADSINLEPALADYRGDLVGSIHSPDDEVGDPHKFCREMQRLLEEKYQAVMRFGTRVRTLEDDGRSAWIETEAGEKMTADEIVLCAGIGAGRLGRKFGLYGAVMPMKGYSFTAARGEVSLQLSVTDVAKKVVLCPLEGKIRVAGLAEIAANNIEVDDRKISKLIDTAQNILPSAANYADIESVWAGVRPMSSDSLPIIKRISGRISANVGHGMLGWTYAMGSAERVAKIVTGERV
;
A
#
# COMPACT_ATOMS: atom_id res chain seq x y z
N MET A 1 20.79 12.49 14.76
CA MET A 1 19.58 13.03 15.42
C MET A 1 18.62 13.40 14.31
N LEU A 2 17.54 12.64 14.15
CA LEU A 2 16.48 12.92 13.18
C LEU A 2 15.57 13.99 13.79
N ASN A 3 15.49 15.17 13.17
CA ASN A 3 14.55 16.22 13.55
C ASN A 3 13.11 15.76 13.24
N VAL A 4 12.34 15.51 14.28
CA VAL A 4 10.88 15.31 14.18
C VAL A 4 10.25 16.71 14.23
N PRO A 5 9.43 17.13 13.24
CA PRO A 5 8.67 18.37 13.35
C PRO A 5 7.63 18.23 14.47
N GLN A 6 7.67 19.13 15.44
CA GLN A 6 6.60 19.28 16.43
C GLN A 6 5.29 19.66 15.72
N SER A 7 4.17 19.22 16.26
CA SER A 7 2.79 19.42 15.80
C SER A 7 2.56 20.86 15.30
N ALA A 8 2.41 21.00 13.98
CA ALA A 8 1.97 22.24 13.38
C ALA A 8 0.49 22.47 13.68
N ASN A 9 0.17 23.63 14.19
CA ASN A 9 -1.17 24.07 14.49
C ASN A 9 -1.94 24.24 13.17
N ILE A 10 -3.11 23.62 13.04
CA ILE A 10 -3.92 23.53 11.82
C ILE A 10 -4.37 24.93 11.30
N ASN A 11 -4.26 25.97 12.13
CA ASN A 11 -4.72 27.33 11.80
C ASN A 11 -3.73 28.20 11.02
N ASP A 12 -2.51 27.72 10.74
CA ASP A 12 -1.47 28.50 10.03
C ASP A 12 -1.28 28.07 8.55
N LEU A 13 -2.32 27.55 7.89
CA LEU A 13 -2.25 27.20 6.48
C LEU A 13 -2.41 28.47 5.62
N PRO A 14 -1.46 28.80 4.73
CA PRO A 14 -1.64 29.89 3.78
C PRO A 14 -2.75 29.55 2.78
N LEU A 15 -3.75 30.40 2.76
CA LEU A 15 -4.82 30.44 1.76
C LEU A 15 -4.24 30.53 0.34
N GLU A 16 -4.92 29.91 -0.57
CA GLU A 16 -4.72 29.81 -2.01
C GLU A 16 -3.90 30.94 -2.64
N ARG A 17 -2.79 30.59 -3.29
CA ARG A 17 -2.14 31.49 -4.26
C ARG A 17 -3.01 31.51 -5.51
N GLY A 18 -3.65 32.64 -5.76
CA GLY A 18 -4.36 32.92 -7.01
C GLY A 18 -3.43 32.83 -8.23
N PRO A 19 -3.97 32.63 -9.45
CA PRO A 19 -3.18 32.42 -10.65
C PRO A 19 -2.36 33.67 -11.02
N THR A 20 -1.05 33.52 -11.07
CA THR A 20 -0.13 34.52 -11.66
C THR A 20 -0.27 34.43 -13.19
N ILE A 21 -0.75 35.51 -13.78
CA ILE A 21 -0.89 35.68 -15.26
C ILE A 21 0.49 35.96 -15.85
N GLY A 22 1.14 34.90 -16.32
CA GLY A 22 2.26 34.92 -17.25
C GLY A 22 2.17 33.67 -18.07
N SER A 23 2.17 33.78 -19.42
CA SER A 23 2.03 32.64 -20.35
C SER A 23 3.30 31.80 -20.43
N GLU A 24 3.86 31.39 -19.27
CA GLU A 24 4.87 30.36 -19.24
C GLU A 24 4.22 29.01 -19.56
N ARG A 25 4.79 28.29 -20.51
CA ARG A 25 4.37 26.94 -20.87
C ARG A 25 4.36 26.08 -19.59
N LYS A 26 3.17 25.70 -19.12
CA LYS A 26 3.05 24.80 -17.98
C LYS A 26 3.85 23.51 -18.21
N ARG A 27 4.66 23.12 -17.24
CA ARG A 27 5.36 21.83 -17.27
C ARG A 27 4.36 20.71 -17.42
N THR A 28 4.79 19.65 -18.10
CA THR A 28 3.99 18.45 -18.36
C THR A 28 4.58 17.25 -17.67
N ALA A 29 3.72 16.34 -17.18
CA ALA A 29 4.16 15.07 -16.62
C ALA A 29 3.30 13.92 -17.14
N ILE A 30 3.95 12.79 -17.46
CA ILE A 30 3.29 11.52 -17.74
C ILE A 30 3.45 10.62 -16.49
N ILE A 31 2.32 10.10 -16.01
CA ILE A 31 2.28 9.11 -14.91
C ILE A 31 1.94 7.75 -15.51
N ILE A 32 2.80 6.75 -15.29
CA ILE A 32 2.59 5.40 -15.81
C ILE A 32 2.01 4.53 -14.71
N GLY A 33 0.72 4.20 -14.82
CA GLY A 33 -0.06 3.43 -13.85
C GLY A 33 -1.09 4.25 -13.10
N ALA A 34 -2.34 3.80 -13.07
CA ALA A 34 -3.48 4.44 -12.42
C ALA A 34 -3.97 3.69 -11.16
N GLY A 35 -3.07 2.99 -10.46
CA GLY A 35 -3.33 2.49 -9.10
C GLY A 35 -3.30 3.62 -8.06
N VAL A 36 -3.56 3.33 -6.79
CA VAL A 36 -3.56 4.34 -5.69
C VAL A 36 -2.31 5.22 -5.68
N VAL A 37 -1.14 4.64 -5.94
CA VAL A 37 0.14 5.37 -5.98
C VAL A 37 0.20 6.34 -7.18
N GLY A 38 -0.19 5.88 -8.37
CA GLY A 38 -0.19 6.72 -9.57
C GLY A 38 -1.20 7.85 -9.50
N MET A 39 -2.42 7.58 -9.01
CA MET A 39 -3.47 8.59 -8.85
C MET A 39 -3.09 9.63 -7.78
N ALA A 40 -2.51 9.21 -6.66
CA ALA A 40 -1.97 10.13 -5.65
C ALA A 40 -0.81 10.97 -6.22
N THR A 41 0.10 10.36 -7.00
CA THR A 41 1.21 11.07 -7.65
C THR A 41 0.71 12.10 -8.66
N ALA A 42 -0.30 11.73 -9.46
CA ALA A 42 -0.95 12.65 -10.39
C ALA A 42 -1.53 13.88 -9.67
N TYR A 43 -2.19 13.65 -8.54
CA TYR A 43 -2.74 14.72 -7.70
C TYR A 43 -1.63 15.64 -7.13
N ALA A 44 -0.60 15.07 -6.53
CA ALA A 44 0.49 15.85 -5.94
C ALA A 44 1.22 16.73 -6.97
N LEU A 45 1.35 16.27 -8.22
CA LEU A 45 1.92 17.05 -9.32
C LEU A 45 0.94 18.10 -9.86
N ALA A 46 -0.35 17.76 -9.99
CA ALA A 46 -1.39 18.68 -10.45
C ALA A 46 -1.56 19.87 -9.47
N GLN A 47 -1.44 19.65 -8.16
CA GLN A 47 -1.43 20.72 -7.16
C GLN A 47 -0.24 21.70 -7.32
N ARG A 48 0.82 21.29 -8.00
CA ARG A 48 2.01 22.10 -8.31
C ARG A 48 1.95 22.73 -9.71
N ASP A 49 0.74 22.84 -10.25
CA ASP A 49 0.46 23.43 -11.55
C ASP A 49 1.16 22.72 -12.72
N ILE A 50 1.45 21.43 -12.57
CA ILE A 50 1.98 20.56 -13.63
C ILE A 50 0.80 19.92 -14.35
N ARG A 51 0.78 20.03 -15.69
CA ARG A 51 -0.22 19.37 -16.54
C ARG A 51 0.05 17.86 -16.60
N VAL A 52 -0.87 17.06 -16.08
CA VAL A 52 -0.68 15.61 -15.90
C VAL A 52 -1.44 14.82 -16.97
N THR A 53 -0.77 13.80 -17.54
CA THR A 53 -1.38 12.71 -18.29
C THR A 53 -1.13 11.40 -17.56
N VAL A 54 -2.19 10.68 -17.20
CA VAL A 54 -2.09 9.34 -16.59
C VAL A 54 -2.33 8.28 -17.64
N ILE A 55 -1.43 7.30 -17.73
CA ILE A 55 -1.50 6.21 -18.70
C ILE A 55 -1.64 4.89 -17.95
N GLU A 56 -2.67 4.13 -18.30
CA GLU A 56 -3.00 2.86 -17.66
C GLU A 56 -3.32 1.78 -18.70
N GLY A 57 -2.73 0.63 -18.54
CA GLY A 57 -2.94 -0.53 -19.42
C GLY A 57 -4.29 -1.22 -19.27
N GLN A 58 -4.99 -1.00 -18.16
CA GLN A 58 -6.35 -1.50 -17.92
C GLN A 58 -7.40 -0.50 -18.40
N GLY A 59 -8.65 -0.93 -18.48
CA GLY A 59 -9.76 -0.10 -18.98
C GLY A 59 -10.26 0.98 -18.01
N SER A 60 -9.82 0.98 -16.76
CA SER A 60 -10.16 1.99 -15.73
C SER A 60 -9.11 2.01 -14.61
N PRO A 61 -9.13 3.05 -13.72
CA PRO A 61 -8.15 3.13 -12.66
C PRO A 61 -8.38 2.08 -11.56
N GLY A 62 -7.31 1.71 -10.87
CA GLY A 62 -7.37 0.88 -9.67
C GLY A 62 -7.65 -0.62 -9.89
N LEU A 63 -7.64 -1.13 -11.12
CA LEU A 63 -7.95 -2.54 -11.43
C LEU A 63 -6.81 -3.54 -11.11
N GLY A 64 -5.62 -3.05 -10.77
CA GLY A 64 -4.50 -3.89 -10.33
C GLY A 64 -4.56 -4.23 -8.83
N ALA A 65 -3.41 -4.12 -8.15
CA ALA A 65 -3.30 -4.36 -6.70
C ALA A 65 -4.20 -3.46 -5.83
N SER A 66 -4.79 -2.43 -6.40
CA SER A 66 -5.69 -1.48 -5.75
C SER A 66 -7.17 -1.89 -5.84
N PHE A 67 -7.54 -2.97 -6.54
CA PHE A 67 -8.95 -3.29 -6.78
C PHE A 67 -9.67 -3.77 -5.52
N ALA A 68 -9.16 -4.80 -4.87
CA ALA A 68 -9.81 -5.38 -3.70
C ALA A 68 -8.78 -5.87 -2.66
N ASN A 69 -7.81 -5.03 -2.31
CA ASN A 69 -6.87 -5.32 -1.24
C ASN A 69 -7.54 -5.30 0.15
N GLY A 70 -6.75 -5.39 1.22
CA GLY A 70 -7.25 -5.43 2.61
C GLY A 70 -7.96 -4.17 3.12
N ALA A 71 -8.14 -3.14 2.29
CA ALA A 71 -8.85 -1.89 2.59
C ALA A 71 -8.34 -1.10 3.80
N GLN A 72 -7.15 -1.42 4.32
CA GLN A 72 -6.57 -0.80 5.52
C GLN A 72 -5.63 0.34 5.18
N LEU A 73 -5.76 1.45 5.89
CA LEU A 73 -4.81 2.56 5.99
C LEU A 73 -4.12 2.45 7.36
N SER A 74 -2.98 1.75 7.38
CA SER A 74 -2.31 1.32 8.61
C SER A 74 -1.11 2.22 8.92
N TYR A 75 -1.35 3.44 9.35
CA TYR A 75 -0.31 4.46 9.53
C TYR A 75 0.67 4.13 10.65
N ALA A 76 0.21 3.45 11.71
CA ALA A 76 1.05 3.04 12.84
C ALA A 76 1.58 1.59 12.74
N TYR A 77 1.03 0.77 11.83
CA TYR A 77 1.49 -0.61 11.62
C TYR A 77 2.22 -0.72 10.27
N THR A 78 3.49 -0.38 10.29
CA THR A 78 4.38 -0.29 9.12
C THR A 78 5.54 -1.28 9.19
N ASP A 79 5.35 -2.39 9.90
CA ASP A 79 6.40 -3.36 10.20
C ASP A 79 6.96 -3.97 8.91
N ALA A 80 8.28 -3.92 8.77
CA ALA A 80 8.97 -4.49 7.62
C ALA A 80 8.75 -6.01 7.54
N LEU A 81 8.58 -6.54 6.33
CA LEU A 81 8.46 -7.99 6.11
C LEU A 81 9.80 -8.71 6.36
N ALA A 82 10.91 -8.08 5.94
CA ALA A 82 12.25 -8.60 6.13
C ALA A 82 12.64 -8.54 7.61
N SER A 83 12.34 -9.59 8.37
CA SER A 83 12.53 -9.65 9.81
C SER A 83 13.30 -10.91 10.23
N PRO A 84 13.97 -10.90 11.41
CA PRO A 84 14.54 -12.12 11.97
C PRO A 84 13.52 -13.25 12.22
N ALA A 85 12.26 -12.87 12.48
CA ALA A 85 11.17 -13.84 12.63
C ALA A 85 10.82 -14.53 11.31
N PHE A 86 10.80 -13.76 10.20
CA PHE A 86 10.61 -14.31 8.85
C PHE A 86 11.73 -15.30 8.50
N LEU A 87 12.97 -14.94 8.78
CA LEU A 87 14.13 -15.81 8.51
C LEU A 87 14.03 -17.15 9.25
N LYS A 88 13.57 -17.15 10.51
CA LYS A 88 13.36 -18.38 11.29
C LYS A 88 12.27 -19.28 10.71
N GLN A 89 11.33 -18.72 9.95
CA GLN A 89 10.26 -19.46 9.28
C GLN A 89 10.61 -19.82 7.82
N ALA A 90 11.72 -19.28 7.28
CA ALA A 90 12.07 -19.41 5.88
C ALA A 90 12.10 -20.86 5.37
N ALA A 91 12.66 -21.80 6.16
CA ALA A 91 12.67 -23.21 5.79
C ALA A 91 11.25 -23.79 5.63
N LYS A 92 10.33 -23.49 6.56
CA LYS A 92 8.93 -23.93 6.47
C LYS A 92 8.22 -23.32 5.25
N ILE A 93 8.50 -22.03 4.96
CA ILE A 93 7.92 -21.31 3.83
C ILE A 93 8.41 -21.91 2.51
N VAL A 94 9.71 -22.14 2.37
CA VAL A 94 10.31 -22.73 1.15
C VAL A 94 9.84 -24.16 0.92
N LEU A 95 9.67 -24.95 2.00
CA LEU A 95 9.14 -26.32 1.94
C LEU A 95 7.60 -26.36 1.75
N GLY A 96 6.92 -25.20 1.64
CA GLY A 96 5.48 -25.15 1.48
C GLY A 96 4.67 -25.56 2.72
N LEU A 97 5.30 -25.59 3.88
CA LEU A 97 4.68 -25.99 5.16
C LEU A 97 4.05 -24.81 5.92
N ASP A 98 4.28 -23.56 5.48
CA ASP A 98 3.60 -22.39 6.06
C ASP A 98 2.18 -22.30 5.48
N PRO A 99 1.14 -22.17 6.31
CA PRO A 99 -0.25 -22.17 5.81
C PRO A 99 -0.65 -20.90 5.08
N ALA A 100 0.10 -19.80 5.24
CA ALA A 100 -0.26 -18.48 4.73
C ALA A 100 0.75 -17.90 3.72
N ILE A 101 1.99 -18.38 3.69
CA ILE A 101 3.03 -17.90 2.77
C ILE A 101 3.59 -19.06 1.96
N LEU A 102 3.62 -18.90 0.65
CA LEU A 102 4.23 -19.83 -0.31
C LEU A 102 5.31 -19.08 -1.12
N VAL A 103 6.35 -19.79 -1.51
CA VAL A 103 7.35 -19.29 -2.47
C VAL A 103 7.25 -20.12 -3.74
N ARG A 104 7.03 -19.48 -4.88
CA ARG A 104 7.07 -20.15 -6.17
C ARG A 104 8.53 -20.31 -6.62
N PRO A 105 8.92 -21.49 -7.09
CA PRO A 105 10.25 -21.67 -7.68
C PRO A 105 10.49 -20.67 -8.81
N THR A 106 11.67 -20.07 -8.83
CA THR A 106 12.07 -19.10 -9.86
C THR A 106 13.56 -19.21 -10.16
N ILE A 107 13.89 -19.10 -11.44
CA ILE A 107 15.27 -19.01 -11.93
C ILE A 107 15.58 -17.62 -12.50
N ASP A 108 14.61 -16.68 -12.39
CA ASP A 108 14.81 -15.29 -12.85
C ASP A 108 15.92 -14.61 -12.03
N PRO A 109 17.01 -14.12 -12.67
CA PRO A 109 18.11 -13.49 -11.96
C PRO A 109 17.70 -12.26 -11.13
N GLY A 110 16.68 -11.52 -11.58
CA GLY A 110 16.12 -10.39 -10.83
C GLY A 110 15.47 -10.85 -9.53
N HIS A 111 14.71 -11.95 -9.58
CA HIS A 111 14.13 -12.54 -8.37
C HIS A 111 15.21 -13.06 -7.41
N LEU A 112 16.24 -13.71 -7.93
CA LEU A 112 17.37 -14.18 -7.10
C LEU A 112 18.12 -13.01 -6.44
N SER A 113 18.36 -11.93 -7.19
CA SER A 113 18.94 -10.70 -6.65
C SER A 113 18.08 -10.09 -5.56
N TRP A 114 16.75 -10.05 -5.77
CA TRP A 114 15.79 -9.59 -4.77
C TRP A 114 15.85 -10.41 -3.47
N PHE A 115 15.88 -11.75 -3.58
CA PHE A 115 16.01 -12.63 -2.41
C PHE A 115 17.29 -12.40 -1.63
N LEU A 116 18.43 -12.23 -2.32
CA LEU A 116 19.70 -11.91 -1.66
C LEU A 116 19.63 -10.58 -0.92
N ASN A 117 19.04 -9.56 -1.51
CA ASN A 117 18.85 -8.27 -0.86
C ASN A 117 17.85 -8.35 0.29
N PHE A 118 16.78 -9.13 0.13
CA PHE A 118 15.83 -9.38 1.21
C PHE A 118 16.50 -10.02 2.43
N LEU A 119 17.32 -11.04 2.23
CA LEU A 119 18.08 -11.69 3.31
C LEU A 119 19.02 -10.70 4.02
N ARG A 120 19.67 -9.79 3.30
CA ARG A 120 20.52 -8.74 3.89
C ARG A 120 19.75 -7.77 4.79
N ASN A 121 18.44 -7.65 4.61
CA ASN A 121 17.57 -6.78 5.40
C ASN A 121 16.90 -7.49 6.59
N THR A 122 17.13 -8.81 6.81
CA THR A 122 16.48 -9.56 7.89
C THR A 122 17.15 -9.41 9.26
N THR A 123 18.20 -8.63 9.40
CA THR A 123 18.82 -8.36 10.71
C THR A 123 17.93 -7.51 11.61
N SER A 124 18.05 -7.64 12.93
CA SER A 124 17.23 -6.87 13.90
C SER A 124 17.41 -5.36 13.71
N THR A 125 18.63 -4.89 13.43
CA THR A 125 18.92 -3.47 13.20
C THR A 125 18.24 -2.97 11.94
N LYS A 126 18.38 -3.69 10.82
CA LYS A 126 17.74 -3.32 9.55
C LYS A 126 16.21 -3.38 9.63
N TYR A 127 15.69 -4.41 10.27
CA TYR A 127 14.25 -4.54 10.52
C TYR A 127 13.68 -3.32 11.26
N LEU A 128 14.34 -2.91 12.35
CA LEU A 128 13.91 -1.74 13.12
C LEU A 128 14.06 -0.45 12.29
N GLU A 129 15.20 -0.24 11.64
CA GLU A 129 15.45 0.93 10.77
C GLU A 129 14.34 1.06 9.70
N LYS A 130 14.04 -0.03 8.98
CA LYS A 130 13.05 -0.01 7.91
C LYS A 130 11.62 0.15 8.44
N THR A 131 11.30 -0.47 9.56
CA THR A 131 10.00 -0.28 10.23
C THR A 131 9.78 1.17 10.65
N LEU A 132 10.78 1.82 11.26
CA LEU A 132 10.67 3.23 11.67
C LEU A 132 10.65 4.19 10.48
N ALA A 133 11.43 3.93 9.44
CA ALA A 133 11.36 4.71 8.19
C ALA A 133 9.97 4.58 7.52
N GLY A 134 9.40 3.38 7.52
CA GLY A 134 8.02 3.15 7.08
C GLY A 134 6.99 3.89 7.93
N LEU A 135 7.20 3.96 9.24
CA LEU A 135 6.33 4.72 10.15
C LEU A 135 6.31 6.21 9.80
N CYS A 136 7.48 6.82 9.57
CA CYS A 136 7.56 8.22 9.14
C CYS A 136 6.78 8.46 7.84
N LEU A 137 6.96 7.58 6.84
CA LEU A 137 6.21 7.68 5.58
C LEU A 137 4.70 7.47 5.79
N GLY A 138 4.31 6.59 6.72
CA GLY A 138 2.92 6.39 7.11
C GLY A 138 2.29 7.68 7.67
N PHE A 139 2.98 8.37 8.56
CA PHE A 139 2.53 9.65 9.12
C PHE A 139 2.44 10.76 8.07
N GLU A 140 3.44 10.87 7.20
CA GLU A 140 3.37 11.80 6.07
C GLU A 140 2.15 11.50 5.18
N SER A 141 1.92 10.22 4.93
CA SER A 141 0.76 9.81 4.12
C SER A 141 -0.58 10.12 4.78
N ARG A 142 -0.67 9.98 6.09
CA ARG A 142 -1.86 10.37 6.86
C ARG A 142 -2.12 11.88 6.72
N ILE A 143 -1.11 12.70 6.93
CA ILE A 143 -1.23 14.16 6.80
C ILE A 143 -1.72 14.55 5.41
N GLU A 144 -1.15 13.98 4.35
CA GLU A 144 -1.57 14.27 2.99
C GLU A 144 -2.97 13.73 2.66
N MET A 145 -3.37 12.58 3.23
CA MET A 145 -4.73 12.07 3.12
C MET A 145 -5.74 12.99 3.82
N GLU A 146 -5.43 13.46 5.00
CA GLU A 146 -6.26 14.42 5.75
C GLU A 146 -6.43 15.73 4.98
N ARG A 147 -5.35 16.26 4.41
CA ARG A 147 -5.39 17.45 3.54
C ARG A 147 -6.27 17.25 2.30
N LEU A 148 -6.12 16.10 1.65
CA LEU A 148 -6.92 15.76 0.47
C LEU A 148 -8.41 15.74 0.80
N VAL A 149 -8.82 15.05 1.86
CA VAL A 149 -10.25 14.92 2.19
C VAL A 149 -10.84 16.19 2.82
N ALA A 150 -10.01 17.03 3.44
CA ALA A 150 -10.43 18.35 3.89
C ALA A 150 -10.69 19.31 2.72
N ALA A 151 -9.90 19.21 1.64
CA ALA A 151 -10.01 20.06 0.46
C ALA A 151 -11.06 19.59 -0.55
N HIS A 152 -11.40 18.29 -0.54
CA HIS A 152 -12.26 17.67 -1.55
C HIS A 152 -13.22 16.66 -0.92
N ARG A 153 -14.46 16.66 -1.42
CA ARG A 153 -15.42 15.60 -1.12
C ARG A 153 -15.11 14.36 -1.96
N LEU A 154 -14.59 13.33 -1.31
CA LEU A 154 -14.27 12.05 -1.92
C LEU A 154 -15.01 10.92 -1.19
N GLU A 155 -15.73 10.08 -1.94
CA GLU A 155 -16.57 9.01 -1.40
C GLU A 155 -15.93 7.64 -1.67
N PHE A 156 -15.08 7.18 -0.78
CA PHE A 156 -14.40 5.88 -0.88
C PHE A 156 -14.53 5.01 0.39
N GLY A 157 -15.59 5.25 1.18
CA GLY A 157 -15.85 4.48 2.38
C GLY A 157 -14.81 4.69 3.49
N ARG A 158 -14.10 5.84 3.49
CA ARG A 158 -13.11 6.15 4.53
C ARG A 158 -13.78 6.28 5.89
N LYS A 159 -13.20 5.58 6.86
CA LYS A 159 -13.65 5.65 8.25
C LYS A 159 -12.47 5.45 9.20
N ALA A 160 -12.35 6.32 10.20
CA ALA A 160 -11.41 6.18 11.30
C ALA A 160 -11.95 5.12 12.30
N THR A 161 -11.76 3.86 11.98
CA THR A 161 -12.22 2.75 12.81
C THR A 161 -11.21 2.39 13.89
N GLY A 162 -9.94 2.74 13.72
CA GLY A 162 -8.84 2.10 14.42
C GLY A 162 -8.57 0.68 13.89
N LYS A 163 -7.54 0.08 14.46
CA LYS A 163 -7.10 -1.27 14.08
C LYS A 163 -6.58 -2.06 15.27
N LEU A 164 -6.94 -3.34 15.32
CA LEU A 164 -6.41 -4.30 16.29
C LEU A 164 -5.51 -5.33 15.61
N HIS A 165 -4.31 -5.51 16.16
CA HIS A 165 -3.45 -6.65 15.87
C HIS A 165 -3.54 -7.63 17.02
N ILE A 166 -4.22 -8.76 16.81
CA ILE A 166 -4.43 -9.78 17.83
C ILE A 166 -3.29 -10.80 17.83
N HIS A 167 -2.86 -11.19 19.02
CA HIS A 167 -1.75 -12.11 19.24
C HIS A 167 -2.24 -13.34 19.99
N SER A 168 -1.89 -14.53 19.46
CA SER A 168 -2.28 -15.84 20.01
C SER A 168 -1.17 -16.52 20.79
N ASN A 169 -0.02 -15.88 21.00
CA ASN A 169 1.06 -16.41 21.83
C ASN A 169 1.90 -15.29 22.46
N GLU A 170 2.38 -15.52 23.66
CA GLU A 170 3.10 -14.53 24.46
C GLU A 170 4.39 -14.04 23.80
N LYS A 171 5.12 -14.90 23.09
CA LYS A 171 6.37 -14.51 22.41
C LYS A 171 6.14 -13.47 21.32
N SER A 172 5.10 -13.66 20.50
CA SER A 172 4.68 -12.70 19.48
C SER A 172 4.23 -11.39 20.12
N PHE A 173 3.42 -11.48 21.17
CA PHE A 173 2.90 -10.32 21.88
C PHE A 173 4.01 -9.51 22.58
N ALA A 174 4.96 -10.18 23.24
CA ALA A 174 6.13 -9.53 23.85
C ALA A 174 7.01 -8.81 22.81
N SER A 175 7.16 -9.39 21.62
CA SER A 175 7.89 -8.73 20.51
C SER A 175 7.15 -7.50 20.02
N ALA A 176 5.82 -7.56 19.89
CA ALA A 176 4.99 -6.42 19.49
C ALA A 176 5.05 -5.28 20.52
N ARG A 177 5.00 -5.59 21.84
CA ARG A 177 5.14 -4.60 22.90
C ARG A 177 6.45 -3.82 22.81
N LYS A 178 7.58 -4.50 22.55
CA LYS A 178 8.87 -3.83 22.35
C LYS A 178 8.86 -2.88 21.14
N LEU A 179 8.17 -3.28 20.08
CA LEU A 179 8.08 -2.45 18.87
C LEU A 179 7.16 -1.24 19.09
N VAL A 180 6.10 -1.36 19.88
CA VAL A 180 5.26 -0.24 20.31
C VAL A 180 6.10 0.83 21.01
N GLU A 181 6.97 0.43 21.96
CA GLU A 181 7.86 1.37 22.66
C GLU A 181 8.82 2.07 21.71
N ALA A 182 9.41 1.33 20.75
CA ALA A 182 10.29 1.93 19.75
C ALA A 182 9.55 2.95 18.85
N LYS A 183 8.32 2.65 18.45
CA LYS A 183 7.49 3.53 17.61
C LYS A 183 6.98 4.76 18.38
N ARG A 184 6.74 4.62 19.68
CA ARG A 184 6.30 5.73 20.56
C ARG A 184 7.28 6.89 20.53
N SER A 185 8.58 6.65 20.44
CA SER A 185 9.59 7.70 20.34
C SER A 185 9.45 8.57 19.09
N LEU A 186 8.74 8.11 18.07
CA LEU A 186 8.41 8.84 16.83
C LEU A 186 6.97 9.37 16.82
N GLY A 187 6.26 9.32 17.95
CA GLY A 187 4.90 9.85 18.07
C GLY A 187 3.78 8.87 17.72
N ALA A 188 4.05 7.57 17.51
CA ALA A 188 3.01 6.59 17.27
C ALA A 188 2.12 6.40 18.51
N ILE A 189 0.80 6.50 18.31
CA ILE A 189 -0.19 6.21 19.34
C ILE A 189 -0.63 4.75 19.15
N GLN A 190 -0.17 3.90 20.05
CA GLN A 190 -0.55 2.48 20.09
C GLN A 190 -0.79 2.07 21.53
N HIS A 191 -1.87 1.35 21.79
CA HIS A 191 -2.24 0.84 23.12
C HIS A 191 -2.04 -0.67 23.17
N ILE A 192 -1.40 -1.12 24.25
CA ILE A 192 -1.21 -2.54 24.56
C ILE A 192 -2.41 -2.98 25.39
N LEU A 193 -3.22 -3.89 24.87
CA LEU A 193 -4.44 -4.36 25.50
C LEU A 193 -4.30 -5.84 25.92
N ASN A 194 -4.77 -6.18 27.11
CA ASN A 194 -4.97 -7.57 27.51
C ASN A 194 -6.22 -8.16 26.80
N ARG A 195 -6.51 -9.44 27.06
CA ARG A 195 -7.66 -10.12 26.47
C ARG A 195 -8.99 -9.41 26.79
N ALA A 196 -9.23 -9.05 28.04
CA ALA A 196 -10.50 -8.45 28.47
C ALA A 196 -10.70 -7.08 27.82
N ASP A 197 -9.67 -6.23 27.83
CA ASP A 197 -9.72 -4.90 27.20
C ASP A 197 -9.86 -5.01 25.67
N SER A 198 -9.26 -6.03 25.04
CA SER A 198 -9.41 -6.29 23.61
C SER A 198 -10.87 -6.62 23.25
N ILE A 199 -11.53 -7.48 24.05
CA ILE A 199 -12.93 -7.87 23.86
C ILE A 199 -13.87 -6.67 24.17
N ASN A 200 -13.58 -5.88 25.19
CA ASN A 200 -14.36 -4.68 25.51
C ASN A 200 -14.34 -3.66 24.36
N LEU A 201 -13.17 -3.52 23.69
CA LEU A 201 -13.01 -2.60 22.59
C LEU A 201 -13.62 -3.14 21.27
N GLU A 202 -13.48 -4.44 21.00
CA GLU A 202 -14.04 -5.14 19.84
C GLU A 202 -14.83 -6.38 20.30
N PRO A 203 -16.14 -6.24 20.55
CA PRO A 203 -16.96 -7.32 21.10
C PRO A 203 -16.99 -8.60 20.25
N ALA A 204 -16.76 -8.51 18.93
CA ALA A 204 -16.67 -9.69 18.07
C ALA A 204 -15.53 -10.64 18.46
N LEU A 205 -14.54 -10.16 19.20
CA LEU A 205 -13.45 -11.00 19.73
C LEU A 205 -13.89 -11.95 20.85
N ALA A 206 -15.11 -11.81 21.39
CA ALA A 206 -15.65 -12.80 22.34
C ALA A 206 -15.78 -14.19 21.68
N ASP A 207 -16.06 -14.24 20.38
CA ASP A 207 -16.17 -15.47 19.58
C ASP A 207 -14.83 -15.95 18.97
N TYR A 208 -13.73 -15.27 19.28
CA TYR A 208 -12.43 -15.64 18.72
C TYR A 208 -12.03 -17.05 19.12
N ARG A 209 -11.86 -17.94 18.14
CA ARG A 209 -11.55 -19.36 18.35
C ARG A 209 -10.03 -19.64 18.46
N GLY A 210 -9.29 -18.75 19.07
CA GLY A 210 -7.86 -18.90 19.35
C GLY A 210 -7.52 -18.46 20.77
N ASP A 211 -6.27 -18.69 21.15
CA ASP A 211 -5.76 -18.24 22.44
C ASP A 211 -5.44 -16.73 22.34
N LEU A 212 -6.43 -15.88 22.55
CA LEU A 212 -6.21 -14.44 22.56
C LEU A 212 -5.40 -14.04 23.81
N VAL A 213 -4.10 -13.79 23.63
CA VAL A 213 -3.20 -13.34 24.71
C VAL A 213 -3.37 -11.84 24.95
N GLY A 214 -3.53 -11.06 23.88
CA GLY A 214 -3.72 -9.63 23.91
C GLY A 214 -3.67 -9.04 22.52
N SER A 215 -3.77 -7.72 22.44
CA SER A 215 -3.73 -7.01 21.16
C SER A 215 -2.95 -5.70 21.24
N ILE A 216 -2.54 -5.20 20.08
CA ILE A 216 -2.06 -3.82 19.88
C ILE A 216 -3.15 -3.05 19.15
N HIS A 217 -3.65 -2.00 19.78
CA HIS A 217 -4.63 -1.09 19.21
C HIS A 217 -3.97 0.16 18.66
N SER A 218 -4.20 0.45 17.40
CA SER A 218 -3.79 1.69 16.71
C SER A 218 -5.05 2.52 16.43
N PRO A 219 -5.40 3.49 17.28
CA PRO A 219 -6.68 4.22 17.18
C PRO A 219 -6.78 5.10 15.93
N ASP A 220 -5.64 5.56 15.42
CA ASP A 220 -5.54 6.47 14.29
C ASP A 220 -5.49 5.77 12.92
N ASP A 221 -5.47 4.44 12.91
CA ASP A 221 -5.54 3.67 11.66
C ASP A 221 -6.97 3.70 11.11
N GLU A 222 -7.10 3.65 9.80
CA GLU A 222 -8.35 3.84 9.10
C GLU A 222 -8.64 2.68 8.14
N VAL A 223 -9.84 2.70 7.61
CA VAL A 223 -10.25 1.85 6.49
C VAL A 223 -10.74 2.71 5.33
N GLY A 224 -10.71 2.18 4.11
CA GLY A 224 -11.22 2.84 2.91
C GLY A 224 -11.05 1.96 1.68
N ASP A 225 -11.97 2.06 0.73
CA ASP A 225 -11.90 1.29 -0.52
C ASP A 225 -10.89 1.93 -1.49
N PRO A 226 -9.76 1.27 -1.79
CA PRO A 226 -8.74 1.86 -2.66
C PRO A 226 -9.15 1.92 -4.14
N HIS A 227 -10.07 1.07 -4.59
CA HIS A 227 -10.59 1.15 -5.96
C HIS A 227 -11.53 2.35 -6.11
N LYS A 228 -12.45 2.54 -5.15
CA LYS A 228 -13.31 3.74 -5.13
C LYS A 228 -12.47 5.00 -5.02
N PHE A 229 -11.42 5.00 -4.18
CA PHE A 229 -10.47 6.11 -4.12
C PHE A 229 -9.86 6.43 -5.48
N CYS A 230 -9.38 5.43 -6.24
CA CYS A 230 -8.83 5.67 -7.58
C CYS A 230 -9.86 6.30 -8.53
N ARG A 231 -11.12 5.90 -8.46
CA ARG A 231 -12.21 6.46 -9.28
C ARG A 231 -12.55 7.89 -8.88
N GLU A 232 -12.64 8.17 -7.59
CA GLU A 232 -12.85 9.53 -7.07
C GLU A 232 -11.69 10.45 -7.43
N MET A 233 -10.45 9.94 -7.34
CA MET A 233 -9.28 10.69 -7.77
C MET A 233 -9.27 10.95 -9.28
N GLN A 234 -9.73 10.00 -10.11
CA GLN A 234 -9.94 10.24 -11.55
C GLN A 234 -10.88 11.42 -11.75
N ARG A 235 -12.08 11.36 -11.17
CA ARG A 235 -13.07 12.43 -11.28
C ARG A 235 -12.49 13.79 -10.86
N LEU A 236 -11.85 13.85 -9.69
CA LEU A 236 -11.22 15.07 -9.18
C LEU A 236 -10.14 15.62 -10.13
N LEU A 237 -9.27 14.75 -10.64
CA LEU A 237 -8.18 15.14 -11.53
C LEU A 237 -8.68 15.64 -12.89
N GLU A 238 -9.71 15.01 -13.46
CA GLU A 238 -10.33 15.45 -14.73
C GLU A 238 -11.09 16.75 -14.55
N GLU A 239 -11.96 16.85 -13.54
CA GLU A 239 -12.85 18.01 -13.36
C GLU A 239 -12.11 19.27 -12.87
N LYS A 240 -11.24 19.13 -11.84
CA LYS A 240 -10.60 20.29 -11.21
C LYS A 240 -9.24 20.63 -11.83
N TYR A 241 -8.47 19.62 -12.22
CA TYR A 241 -7.07 19.80 -12.66
C TYR A 241 -6.88 19.59 -14.16
N GLN A 242 -7.95 19.25 -14.91
CA GLN A 242 -7.90 19.02 -16.35
C GLN A 242 -6.85 17.98 -16.78
N ALA A 243 -6.62 17.00 -15.90
CA ALA A 243 -5.71 15.91 -16.20
C ALA A 243 -6.29 15.00 -17.30
N VAL A 244 -5.41 14.48 -18.14
CA VAL A 244 -5.80 13.56 -19.21
C VAL A 244 -5.63 12.13 -18.76
N MET A 245 -6.68 11.31 -18.88
CA MET A 245 -6.64 9.89 -18.60
C MET A 245 -6.60 9.07 -19.89
N ARG A 246 -5.64 8.16 -20.00
CA ARG A 246 -5.42 7.28 -21.15
C ARG A 246 -5.49 5.82 -20.67
N PHE A 247 -6.70 5.29 -20.55
CA PHE A 247 -6.96 3.90 -20.21
C PHE A 247 -6.82 2.98 -21.43
N GLY A 248 -6.64 1.67 -21.18
CA GLY A 248 -6.40 0.68 -22.25
C GLY A 248 -5.09 0.90 -23.01
N THR A 249 -4.21 1.76 -22.50
CA THR A 249 -2.98 2.18 -23.16
C THR A 249 -1.77 1.55 -22.45
N ARG A 250 -1.20 0.49 -23.03
CA ARG A 250 -0.04 -0.20 -22.48
C ARG A 250 1.26 0.44 -22.95
N VAL A 251 2.13 0.79 -21.99
CA VAL A 251 3.46 1.29 -22.29
C VAL A 251 4.39 0.12 -22.60
N ARG A 252 5.03 0.15 -23.77
CA ARG A 252 6.03 -0.81 -24.24
C ARG A 252 7.41 -0.45 -23.74
N THR A 253 7.85 0.81 -23.97
CA THR A 253 9.17 1.30 -23.58
C THR A 253 9.09 2.65 -22.87
N LEU A 254 10.11 2.90 -22.06
CA LEU A 254 10.36 4.16 -21.35
C LEU A 254 11.81 4.57 -21.67
N GLU A 255 12.00 5.78 -22.17
CA GLU A 255 13.29 6.26 -22.68
C GLU A 255 13.59 7.68 -22.18
N ASP A 256 14.88 7.97 -22.01
CA ASP A 256 15.41 9.31 -21.72
C ASP A 256 16.78 9.43 -22.42
N ASP A 257 16.93 10.41 -23.31
CA ASP A 257 18.17 10.68 -24.04
C ASP A 257 18.98 11.86 -23.45
N GLY A 258 18.57 12.34 -22.27
CA GLY A 258 19.15 13.48 -21.57
C GLY A 258 18.61 14.83 -22.03
N ARG A 259 17.94 14.90 -23.19
CA ARG A 259 17.26 16.10 -23.71
C ARG A 259 15.76 16.03 -23.54
N SER A 260 15.18 14.85 -23.74
CA SER A 260 13.75 14.57 -23.57
C SER A 260 13.52 13.18 -23.03
N ALA A 261 12.40 13.01 -22.32
CA ALA A 261 11.90 11.70 -21.91
C ALA A 261 10.61 11.39 -22.66
N TRP A 262 10.43 10.12 -23.04
CA TRP A 262 9.23 9.68 -23.74
C TRP A 262 8.87 8.24 -23.38
N ILE A 263 7.63 7.92 -23.63
CA ILE A 263 7.16 6.55 -23.67
C ILE A 263 6.79 6.16 -25.08
N GLU A 264 6.80 4.88 -25.38
CA GLU A 264 6.19 4.29 -26.54
C GLU A 264 5.15 3.27 -26.10
N THR A 265 3.95 3.36 -26.65
CA THR A 265 2.86 2.42 -26.35
C THR A 265 2.99 1.14 -27.18
N GLU A 266 2.25 0.08 -26.82
CA GLU A 266 2.19 -1.15 -27.62
C GLU A 266 1.60 -0.89 -29.01
N ALA A 267 0.76 0.14 -29.17
CA ALA A 267 0.21 0.60 -30.45
C ALA A 267 1.21 1.42 -31.29
N GLY A 268 2.43 1.67 -30.80
CA GLY A 268 3.46 2.43 -31.51
C GLY A 268 3.37 3.95 -31.35
N GLU A 269 2.42 4.47 -30.55
CA GLU A 269 2.32 5.89 -30.27
C GLU A 269 3.47 6.35 -29.37
N LYS A 270 4.19 7.39 -29.75
CA LYS A 270 5.22 8.04 -28.95
C LYS A 270 4.69 9.28 -28.27
N MET A 271 4.83 9.36 -26.93
CA MET A 271 4.39 10.48 -26.11
C MET A 271 5.56 11.05 -25.31
N THR A 272 5.74 12.35 -25.33
CA THR A 272 6.81 13.09 -24.64
C THR A 272 6.23 13.94 -23.52
N ALA A 273 6.99 14.14 -22.44
CA ALA A 273 6.68 15.09 -21.38
C ALA A 273 7.97 15.67 -20.80
N ASP A 274 7.84 16.78 -20.05
CA ASP A 274 8.97 17.35 -19.33
C ASP A 274 9.44 16.42 -18.19
N GLU A 275 8.52 15.64 -17.61
CA GLU A 275 8.76 14.66 -16.57
C GLU A 275 7.95 13.37 -16.79
N ILE A 276 8.50 12.24 -16.40
CA ILE A 276 7.78 10.97 -16.39
C ILE A 276 7.92 10.34 -14.99
N VAL A 277 6.81 9.90 -14.41
CA VAL A 277 6.83 9.17 -13.14
C VAL A 277 6.31 7.76 -13.33
N LEU A 278 7.18 6.79 -13.05
CA LEU A 278 6.86 5.37 -13.13
C LEU A 278 6.17 4.91 -11.85
N CYS A 279 4.87 4.60 -11.96
CA CYS A 279 4.01 4.08 -10.88
C CYS A 279 3.39 2.71 -11.25
N ALA A 280 4.06 1.94 -12.11
CA ALA A 280 3.51 0.77 -12.80
C ALA A 280 3.46 -0.53 -11.97
N GLY A 281 3.49 -0.46 -10.63
CA GLY A 281 3.41 -1.63 -9.77
C GLY A 281 4.47 -2.70 -10.12
N ILE A 282 4.04 -3.93 -10.40
CA ILE A 282 4.95 -5.01 -10.82
C ILE A 282 5.57 -4.80 -12.20
N GLY A 283 4.95 -4.00 -13.06
CA GLY A 283 5.49 -3.63 -14.37
C GLY A 283 6.75 -2.75 -14.30
N ALA A 284 7.05 -2.18 -13.13
CA ALA A 284 8.17 -1.29 -12.92
C ALA A 284 9.53 -1.94 -13.21
N GLY A 285 9.71 -3.21 -12.87
CA GLY A 285 10.95 -3.95 -13.15
C GLY A 285 11.23 -4.09 -14.65
N ARG A 286 10.20 -4.29 -15.46
CA ARG A 286 10.30 -4.38 -16.92
C ARG A 286 10.57 -3.01 -17.55
N LEU A 287 9.71 -2.03 -17.25
CA LEU A 287 9.79 -0.70 -17.84
C LEU A 287 11.04 0.06 -17.39
N GLY A 288 11.42 -0.07 -16.12
CA GLY A 288 12.58 0.58 -15.55
C GLY A 288 13.88 -0.22 -15.64
N ARG A 289 13.94 -1.30 -16.44
CA ARG A 289 15.13 -2.18 -16.54
C ARG A 289 16.40 -1.44 -16.88
N LYS A 290 16.34 -0.55 -17.86
CA LYS A 290 17.48 0.29 -18.29
C LYS A 290 17.93 1.28 -17.20
N PHE A 291 17.07 1.59 -16.24
CA PHE A 291 17.29 2.54 -15.16
C PHE A 291 17.54 1.85 -13.80
N GLY A 292 17.96 0.58 -13.82
CA GLY A 292 18.37 -0.15 -12.62
C GLY A 292 17.22 -0.67 -11.74
N LEU A 293 16.00 -0.79 -12.27
CA LEU A 293 14.86 -1.35 -11.52
C LEU A 293 14.62 -2.84 -11.77
N TYR A 294 15.43 -3.50 -12.61
CA TYR A 294 15.34 -4.95 -12.80
C TYR A 294 15.66 -5.68 -11.49
N GLY A 295 14.77 -6.54 -11.04
CA GLY A 295 14.90 -7.23 -9.75
C GLY A 295 14.73 -6.34 -8.51
N ALA A 296 14.31 -5.07 -8.66
CA ALA A 296 14.02 -4.20 -7.52
C ALA A 296 12.65 -4.49 -6.89
N VAL A 297 11.74 -5.09 -7.66
CA VAL A 297 10.36 -5.38 -7.26
C VAL A 297 10.03 -6.85 -7.48
N MET A 298 9.60 -7.54 -6.41
CA MET A 298 9.15 -8.93 -6.43
C MET A 298 7.63 -8.99 -6.47
N PRO A 299 7.03 -9.75 -7.40
CA PRO A 299 5.59 -10.01 -7.36
C PRO A 299 5.22 -10.88 -6.15
N MET A 300 4.26 -10.43 -5.36
CA MET A 300 3.67 -11.19 -4.25
C MET A 300 2.15 -11.22 -4.42
N LYS A 301 1.63 -12.35 -4.88
CA LYS A 301 0.20 -12.54 -5.05
C LYS A 301 -0.50 -12.70 -3.69
N GLY A 302 -1.64 -12.06 -3.53
CA GLY A 302 -2.49 -12.17 -2.37
C GLY A 302 -3.95 -12.37 -2.78
N TYR A 303 -4.77 -12.80 -1.82
CA TYR A 303 -6.19 -13.12 -2.04
C TYR A 303 -7.05 -12.30 -1.10
N SER A 304 -8.26 -12.02 -1.53
CA SER A 304 -9.31 -11.47 -0.69
C SER A 304 -10.69 -11.93 -1.13
N PHE A 305 -11.65 -11.83 -0.21
CA PHE A 305 -13.07 -11.90 -0.51
C PHE A 305 -13.82 -10.81 0.23
N THR A 306 -15.02 -10.50 -0.24
CA THR A 306 -15.97 -9.62 0.43
C THR A 306 -17.22 -10.41 0.71
N ALA A 307 -17.70 -10.33 1.95
CA ALA A 307 -18.91 -10.99 2.42
C ALA A 307 -19.85 -9.99 3.09
N ALA A 308 -21.13 -10.33 3.18
CA ALA A 308 -22.07 -9.63 4.01
C ALA A 308 -21.63 -9.66 5.49
N ARG A 309 -22.11 -8.71 6.30
CA ARG A 309 -21.86 -8.70 7.74
C ARG A 309 -22.47 -9.95 8.39
N GLY A 310 -21.77 -10.46 9.40
CA GLY A 310 -22.29 -11.51 10.26
C GLY A 310 -23.16 -10.96 11.41
N GLU A 311 -23.50 -11.84 12.32
CA GLU A 311 -24.35 -11.53 13.49
C GLU A 311 -23.71 -10.51 14.43
N VAL A 312 -22.39 -10.62 14.65
CA VAL A 312 -21.60 -9.66 15.45
C VAL A 312 -20.69 -8.88 14.52
N SER A 313 -21.15 -7.69 14.16
CA SER A 313 -20.40 -6.83 13.22
C SER A 313 -19.12 -6.28 13.82
N LEU A 314 -18.03 -6.40 13.09
CA LEU A 314 -16.76 -5.75 13.45
C LEU A 314 -16.92 -4.22 13.48
N GLN A 315 -16.39 -3.61 14.53
CA GLN A 315 -16.30 -2.16 14.69
C GLN A 315 -14.93 -1.65 14.21
N LEU A 316 -13.87 -2.41 14.50
CA LEU A 316 -12.51 -2.11 14.11
C LEU A 316 -12.03 -3.05 13.00
N SER A 317 -10.97 -2.64 12.33
CA SER A 317 -10.22 -3.58 11.49
C SER A 317 -9.37 -4.50 12.36
N VAL A 318 -9.49 -5.81 12.17
CA VAL A 318 -8.78 -6.84 12.96
C VAL A 318 -7.77 -7.56 12.07
N THR A 319 -6.54 -7.71 12.57
CA THR A 319 -5.51 -8.54 11.94
C THR A 319 -5.08 -9.64 12.92
N ASP A 320 -5.30 -10.90 12.54
CA ASP A 320 -4.68 -12.03 13.24
C ASP A 320 -3.24 -12.20 12.74
N VAL A 321 -2.30 -11.86 13.62
CA VAL A 321 -0.87 -11.87 13.29
C VAL A 321 -0.35 -13.29 13.02
N ALA A 322 -0.86 -14.29 13.73
CA ALA A 322 -0.42 -15.68 13.58
C ALA A 322 -0.96 -16.32 12.30
N LYS A 323 -2.22 -16.05 11.96
CA LYS A 323 -2.88 -16.56 10.74
C LYS A 323 -2.60 -15.70 9.51
N LYS A 324 -2.08 -14.47 9.70
CA LYS A 324 -1.80 -13.49 8.64
C LYS A 324 -3.07 -13.16 7.83
N VAL A 325 -4.19 -13.03 8.52
CA VAL A 325 -5.51 -12.72 7.96
C VAL A 325 -5.99 -11.38 8.52
N VAL A 326 -6.51 -10.57 7.63
CA VAL A 326 -7.14 -9.27 7.91
C VAL A 326 -8.64 -9.40 7.73
N LEU A 327 -9.41 -8.92 8.69
CA LEU A 327 -10.85 -8.71 8.57
C LEU A 327 -11.12 -7.20 8.71
N CYS A 328 -11.71 -6.60 7.71
CA CYS A 328 -11.88 -5.15 7.60
C CYS A 328 -13.35 -4.81 7.38
N PRO A 329 -14.01 -4.05 8.30
CA PRO A 329 -15.34 -3.53 8.06
C PRO A 329 -15.27 -2.44 6.98
N LEU A 330 -16.02 -2.62 5.90
CA LEU A 330 -16.02 -1.72 4.75
C LEU A 330 -17.44 -1.54 4.20
N GLU A 331 -18.02 -0.35 4.37
CA GLU A 331 -19.31 0.05 3.80
C GLU A 331 -20.45 -0.98 4.00
N GLY A 332 -20.60 -1.47 5.21
CA GLY A 332 -21.67 -2.42 5.51
C GLY A 332 -21.34 -3.88 5.21
N LYS A 333 -20.13 -4.19 4.79
CA LYS A 333 -19.61 -5.52 4.46
C LYS A 333 -18.34 -5.81 5.22
N ILE A 334 -17.83 -7.02 5.11
CA ILE A 334 -16.53 -7.42 5.64
C ILE A 334 -15.62 -7.81 4.48
N ARG A 335 -14.51 -7.09 4.32
CA ARG A 335 -13.42 -7.48 3.43
C ARG A 335 -12.42 -8.33 4.21
N VAL A 336 -12.18 -9.54 3.73
CA VAL A 336 -11.15 -10.43 4.29
C VAL A 336 -10.00 -10.56 3.31
N ALA A 337 -8.78 -10.38 3.79
CA ALA A 337 -7.59 -10.54 2.97
C ALA A 337 -6.54 -11.40 3.69
N GLY A 338 -5.83 -12.22 2.94
CA GLY A 338 -4.79 -13.09 3.49
C GLY A 338 -4.01 -13.77 2.37
N LEU A 339 -3.23 -14.76 2.76
CA LEU A 339 -2.37 -15.55 1.91
C LEU A 339 -1.34 -14.71 1.12
N ALA A 340 -0.20 -15.29 0.84
CA ALA A 340 0.83 -14.65 0.04
C ALA A 340 1.61 -15.70 -0.77
N GLU A 341 1.72 -15.49 -2.08
CA GLU A 341 2.58 -16.29 -2.94
C GLU A 341 3.69 -15.40 -3.49
N ILE A 342 4.89 -15.58 -2.99
CA ILE A 342 6.09 -14.85 -3.43
C ILE A 342 6.53 -15.40 -4.79
N ALA A 343 6.95 -14.54 -5.69
CA ALA A 343 7.32 -14.83 -7.08
C ALA A 343 6.14 -15.32 -7.95
N ALA A 344 4.89 -15.08 -7.56
CA ALA A 344 3.70 -15.33 -8.38
C ALA A 344 3.17 -14.03 -8.98
N ASN A 345 3.06 -13.95 -10.31
CA ASN A 345 2.69 -12.75 -11.03
C ASN A 345 1.38 -12.85 -11.85
N ASN A 346 0.66 -13.97 -11.75
CA ASN A 346 -0.68 -14.09 -12.34
C ASN A 346 -1.75 -13.58 -11.36
N ILE A 347 -2.89 -13.15 -11.90
CA ILE A 347 -4.04 -12.64 -11.13
C ILE A 347 -5.22 -13.60 -11.11
N GLU A 348 -5.04 -14.82 -11.60
CA GLU A 348 -6.09 -15.84 -11.59
C GLU A 348 -6.45 -16.20 -10.15
N VAL A 349 -7.74 -16.30 -9.88
CA VAL A 349 -8.24 -16.73 -8.57
C VAL A 349 -8.12 -18.27 -8.50
N ASP A 350 -7.47 -18.74 -7.45
CA ASP A 350 -7.39 -20.18 -7.14
C ASP A 350 -8.45 -20.50 -6.09
N ASP A 351 -9.49 -21.23 -6.50
CA ASP A 351 -10.66 -21.54 -5.66
C ASP A 351 -10.28 -22.29 -4.38
N ARG A 352 -9.27 -23.18 -4.42
CA ARG A 352 -8.81 -23.89 -3.23
C ARG A 352 -8.20 -22.93 -2.19
N LYS A 353 -7.54 -21.89 -2.66
CA LYS A 353 -6.95 -20.87 -1.78
C LYS A 353 -7.99 -19.93 -1.22
N ILE A 354 -8.98 -19.56 -2.04
CA ILE A 354 -10.13 -18.80 -1.55
C ILE A 354 -10.90 -19.60 -0.50
N SER A 355 -11.23 -20.86 -0.75
CA SER A 355 -11.90 -21.73 0.24
C SER A 355 -11.08 -21.80 1.54
N LYS A 356 -9.76 -22.01 1.43
CA LYS A 356 -8.87 -22.02 2.60
C LYS A 356 -8.88 -20.68 3.36
N LEU A 357 -8.94 -19.54 2.66
CA LEU A 357 -9.02 -18.22 3.29
C LEU A 357 -10.35 -18.03 4.01
N ILE A 358 -11.46 -18.45 3.39
CA ILE A 358 -12.80 -18.43 3.99
C ILE A 358 -12.83 -19.29 5.25
N ASP A 359 -12.39 -20.55 5.17
CA ASP A 359 -12.31 -21.46 6.32
C ASP A 359 -11.46 -20.90 7.45
N THR A 360 -10.31 -20.28 7.10
CA THR A 360 -9.42 -19.66 8.08
C THR A 360 -10.11 -18.49 8.77
N ALA A 361 -10.76 -17.60 8.03
CA ALA A 361 -11.46 -16.44 8.58
C ALA A 361 -12.66 -16.85 9.44
N GLN A 362 -13.44 -17.83 9.01
CA GLN A 362 -14.57 -18.37 9.76
C GLN A 362 -14.11 -19.07 11.06
N ASN A 363 -12.94 -19.73 11.03
CA ASN A 363 -12.34 -20.33 12.21
C ASN A 363 -11.70 -19.29 13.15
N ILE A 364 -11.42 -18.06 12.69
CA ILE A 364 -10.93 -16.97 13.52
C ILE A 364 -12.10 -16.28 14.22
N LEU A 365 -13.07 -15.79 13.45
CA LEU A 365 -14.20 -14.99 13.92
C LEU A 365 -15.49 -15.43 13.19
N PRO A 366 -16.16 -16.49 13.67
CA PRO A 366 -17.30 -17.12 12.98
C PRO A 366 -18.50 -16.18 12.79
N SER A 367 -18.73 -15.27 13.72
CA SER A 367 -19.87 -14.34 13.71
C SER A 367 -19.58 -13.02 13.00
N ALA A 368 -18.33 -12.72 12.62
CA ALA A 368 -17.96 -11.42 12.06
C ALA A 368 -18.48 -11.19 10.63
N ALA A 369 -18.61 -12.24 9.84
CA ALA A 369 -19.09 -12.20 8.46
C ALA A 369 -20.07 -13.33 8.17
N ASN A 370 -20.98 -13.12 7.24
CA ASN A 370 -21.79 -14.21 6.69
C ASN A 370 -20.97 -14.95 5.62
N TYR A 371 -20.26 -15.99 6.04
CA TYR A 371 -19.38 -16.77 5.19
C TYR A 371 -20.13 -17.65 4.16
N ALA A 372 -21.44 -17.75 4.24
CA ALA A 372 -22.28 -18.38 3.23
C ALA A 372 -22.70 -17.41 2.10
N ASP A 373 -22.57 -16.10 2.32
CA ASP A 373 -22.92 -15.04 1.38
C ASP A 373 -21.66 -14.25 0.96
N ILE A 374 -20.86 -14.87 0.08
CA ILE A 374 -19.65 -14.28 -0.48
C ILE A 374 -20.02 -13.51 -1.75
N GLU A 375 -19.95 -12.19 -1.68
CA GLU A 375 -20.30 -11.32 -2.80
C GLU A 375 -19.24 -11.29 -3.91
N SER A 376 -17.96 -11.35 -3.54
CA SER A 376 -16.87 -11.31 -4.49
C SER A 376 -15.60 -11.97 -3.96
N VAL A 377 -14.82 -12.52 -4.87
CA VAL A 377 -13.48 -13.05 -4.62
C VAL A 377 -12.48 -12.36 -5.53
N TRP A 378 -11.24 -12.23 -5.08
CA TRP A 378 -10.21 -11.54 -5.85
C TRP A 378 -8.81 -12.07 -5.53
N ALA A 379 -7.93 -11.95 -6.53
CA ALA A 379 -6.50 -12.11 -6.37
C ALA A 379 -5.77 -10.96 -7.05
N GLY A 380 -4.70 -10.48 -6.44
CA GLY A 380 -3.88 -9.42 -7.00
C GLY A 380 -2.44 -9.49 -6.59
N VAL A 381 -1.58 -8.79 -7.31
CA VAL A 381 -0.14 -8.89 -7.15
C VAL A 381 0.44 -7.62 -6.55
N ARG A 382 0.99 -7.75 -5.35
CA ARG A 382 1.68 -6.66 -4.63
C ARG A 382 3.10 -6.51 -5.15
N PRO A 383 3.55 -5.29 -5.45
CA PRO A 383 4.93 -5.03 -5.89
C PRO A 383 5.85 -4.87 -4.68
N MET A 384 6.54 -5.93 -4.26
CA MET A 384 7.36 -5.93 -3.04
C MET A 384 8.79 -5.47 -3.32
N SER A 385 9.25 -4.42 -2.64
CA SER A 385 10.68 -4.12 -2.49
C SER A 385 11.37 -5.10 -1.52
N SER A 386 12.67 -5.24 -1.62
CA SER A 386 13.41 -6.19 -0.78
C SER A 386 13.61 -5.72 0.67
N ASP A 387 13.42 -4.44 0.95
CA ASP A 387 13.58 -3.83 2.27
C ASP A 387 12.26 -3.31 2.88
N SER A 388 11.13 -3.60 2.21
CA SER A 388 9.77 -3.20 2.60
C SER A 388 9.47 -1.70 2.50
N LEU A 389 10.38 -0.88 1.98
CA LEU A 389 10.16 0.53 1.70
C LEU A 389 9.93 0.77 0.21
N PRO A 390 9.08 1.73 -0.18
CA PRO A 390 8.93 2.08 -1.59
C PRO A 390 10.20 2.72 -2.15
N ILE A 391 10.42 2.51 -3.43
CA ILE A 391 11.50 3.12 -4.21
C ILE A 391 10.99 4.45 -4.76
N ILE A 392 11.37 5.54 -4.08
CA ILE A 392 10.97 6.91 -4.40
C ILE A 392 12.24 7.67 -4.74
N LYS A 393 12.55 7.80 -6.03
CA LYS A 393 13.80 8.45 -6.46
C LYS A 393 13.78 8.88 -7.92
N ARG A 394 14.65 9.81 -8.28
CA ARG A 394 15.02 10.08 -9.66
C ARG A 394 15.84 8.90 -10.20
N ILE A 395 15.47 8.35 -11.36
CA ILE A 395 16.15 7.21 -12.00
C ILE A 395 16.84 7.58 -13.30
N SER A 396 16.48 8.72 -13.88
CA SER A 396 17.18 9.35 -15.01
C SER A 396 16.93 10.85 -14.97
N GLY A 397 17.49 11.63 -15.88
CA GLY A 397 17.37 13.10 -15.89
C GLY A 397 15.94 13.61 -15.73
N ARG A 398 14.99 12.97 -16.42
CA ARG A 398 13.58 13.37 -16.46
C ARG A 398 12.60 12.26 -16.04
N ILE A 399 13.12 11.17 -15.50
CA ILE A 399 12.31 10.04 -15.06
C ILE A 399 12.49 9.81 -13.58
N SER A 400 11.39 9.74 -12.85
CA SER A 400 11.33 9.36 -11.44
C SER A 400 10.57 8.04 -11.26
N ALA A 401 10.87 7.30 -10.21
CA ALA A 401 10.17 6.09 -9.81
C ALA A 401 9.44 6.31 -8.49
N ASN A 402 8.21 5.81 -8.41
CA ASN A 402 7.42 5.71 -7.19
C ASN A 402 6.76 4.32 -7.16
N VAL A 403 7.52 3.29 -6.79
CA VAL A 403 7.17 1.87 -6.96
C VAL A 403 7.60 1.02 -5.77
N GLY A 404 7.22 -0.24 -5.74
CA GLY A 404 7.73 -1.19 -4.74
C GLY A 404 7.10 -1.06 -3.35
N HIS A 405 5.88 -0.56 -3.25
CA HIS A 405 5.17 -0.26 -1.99
C HIS A 405 4.73 -1.51 -1.20
N GLY A 406 4.84 -2.67 -1.78
CA GLY A 406 4.52 -3.93 -1.11
C GLY A 406 3.10 -4.02 -0.59
N MET A 407 2.97 -4.46 0.66
CA MET A 407 1.68 -4.64 1.32
C MET A 407 1.04 -3.32 1.77
N LEU A 408 1.82 -2.24 1.86
CA LEU A 408 1.41 -0.95 2.42
C LEU A 408 1.18 0.13 1.34
N GLY A 409 1.02 -0.29 0.08
CA GLY A 409 0.84 0.66 -1.03
C GLY A 409 -0.36 1.59 -0.87
N TRP A 410 -1.45 1.13 -0.28
CA TRP A 410 -2.59 1.96 0.05
C TRP A 410 -2.24 2.97 1.15
N THR A 411 -1.62 2.52 2.23
CA THR A 411 -1.16 3.37 3.34
C THR A 411 -0.17 4.43 2.89
N TYR A 412 0.80 4.06 2.05
CA TYR A 412 1.90 4.96 1.66
C TYR A 412 1.59 5.86 0.45
N ALA A 413 0.47 5.66 -0.23
CA ALA A 413 0.18 6.29 -1.52
C ALA A 413 0.36 7.81 -1.49
N MET A 414 -0.25 8.49 -0.52
CA MET A 414 -0.24 9.95 -0.44
C MET A 414 1.14 10.51 -0.05
N GLY A 415 1.79 9.93 0.97
CA GLY A 415 3.12 10.39 1.41
C GLY A 415 4.21 10.12 0.35
N SER A 416 4.16 8.97 -0.32
CA SER A 416 5.10 8.66 -1.41
C SER A 416 4.89 9.56 -2.64
N ALA A 417 3.63 9.93 -2.91
CA ALA A 417 3.28 10.87 -3.97
C ALA A 417 3.85 12.26 -3.67
N GLU A 418 3.71 12.74 -2.45
CA GLU A 418 4.28 14.02 -2.02
C GLU A 418 5.82 14.02 -2.14
N ARG A 419 6.49 12.96 -1.68
CA ARG A 419 7.94 12.84 -1.81
C ARG A 419 8.40 12.83 -3.27
N VAL A 420 7.76 12.08 -4.15
CA VAL A 420 8.15 12.05 -5.57
C VAL A 420 7.83 13.36 -6.26
N ALA A 421 6.75 14.06 -5.88
CA ALA A 421 6.43 15.37 -6.42
C ALA A 421 7.51 16.40 -6.05
N LYS A 422 7.99 16.41 -4.82
CA LYS A 422 9.14 17.24 -4.40
C LYS A 422 10.40 16.94 -5.22
N ILE A 423 10.70 15.65 -5.48
CA ILE A 423 11.83 15.26 -6.34
C ILE A 423 11.66 15.82 -7.76
N VAL A 424 10.45 15.75 -8.32
CA VAL A 424 10.13 16.24 -9.67
C VAL A 424 10.26 17.75 -9.75
N THR A 425 9.84 18.49 -8.73
CA THR A 425 9.89 19.95 -8.70
C THR A 425 11.20 20.53 -8.18
N GLY A 426 12.08 19.71 -7.61
CA GLY A 426 13.33 20.16 -7.01
C GLY A 426 13.18 20.75 -5.61
N GLU A 427 12.03 20.52 -4.97
CA GLU A 427 11.80 20.86 -3.57
C GLU A 427 12.59 19.90 -2.64
N ARG A 428 12.89 20.34 -1.40
CA ARG A 428 13.52 19.45 -0.42
C ARG A 428 12.54 18.36 0.03
N VAL A 429 13.01 17.12 0.01
CA VAL A 429 12.25 15.94 0.46
C VAL A 429 12.31 15.79 1.97
#